data_3d9a1ed275f810be05010a3499b9700b
#
_entry.id   3d9a1ed275f810be05010a3499b9700b
#
_cell.length_a   1.000
_cell.length_b   1.000
_cell.length_c   1.000
_cell.angle_alpha   90.00
_cell.angle_beta   90.00
_cell.angle_gamma   90.00
#
_symmetry.space_group_name_H-M   'P 1'
#
loop_
_entity.id
_entity.type
_entity.pdbx_description
1 polymer ?
#
loop_
_entity_poly.entity_id
_entity_poly.type
_entity_poly.pdbx_seq_one_letter_code
_entity_poly.pdbx_strand_id
1 'polypeptide(L)'
;FDTGLVINDKNFKKPCLDGYAGNYPCLGYDLLAQISLREFGSNSANDNWGWKDPETEKEYVLLGLDDGTAFIDISDPENPIFLGKLPTASTTSPWRDVKVFKNHAFIVSEAQNHGLQVFDLTKLRSVKNFEIFDASAILEDFGNAHNIWINEASSFAYVMGSNLYAGGPVFIDISAVSYTHLRAHETIR
;
A
#
# COMPACT_ATOMS: atom_id res chain seq x y z
N PHE A 1 -13.25 -7.14 23.66
CA PHE A 1 -12.60 -6.53 22.51
C PHE A 1 -13.71 -6.11 21.57
N ASP A 2 -13.86 -4.82 21.39
CA ASP A 2 -14.98 -4.21 20.69
C ASP A 2 -14.77 -4.35 19.18
N THR A 3 -15.69 -5.06 18.56
CA THR A 3 -15.71 -5.35 17.15
C THR A 3 -15.97 -4.09 16.36
N GLY A 4 -14.97 -3.65 15.59
CA GLY A 4 -15.10 -2.84 14.39
C GLY A 4 -16.14 -1.72 14.42
N LEU A 5 -15.89 -0.63 15.13
CA LEU A 5 -16.67 0.58 14.96
C LEU A 5 -16.24 1.25 13.66
N VAL A 6 -16.93 0.93 12.57
CA VAL A 6 -16.99 1.82 11.40
C VAL A 6 -17.78 3.03 11.87
N ILE A 7 -17.08 4.06 12.37
CA ILE A 7 -17.68 5.38 12.56
C ILE A 7 -17.73 6.02 11.16
N ASN A 8 -18.61 5.50 10.34
CA ASN A 8 -19.07 6.21 9.16
C ASN A 8 -20.00 7.32 9.66
N ASP A 9 -19.46 8.51 9.84
CA ASP A 9 -20.29 9.71 9.86
C ASP A 9 -20.87 9.84 8.44
N LYS A 10 -22.07 9.26 8.24
CA LYS A 10 -22.76 9.15 6.94
C LYS A 10 -22.99 10.48 6.20
N ASN A 11 -22.46 11.59 6.71
CA ASN A 11 -22.51 12.94 6.16
C ASN A 11 -21.13 13.61 6.15
N PHE A 12 -20.06 12.86 6.00
CA PHE A 12 -18.71 13.45 6.05
C PHE A 12 -18.42 14.36 4.85
N LYS A 13 -19.06 14.15 3.70
CA LYS A 13 -18.85 14.97 2.49
C LYS A 13 -18.88 16.48 2.79
N LYS A 14 -17.82 17.17 2.43
CA LYS A 14 -17.67 18.62 2.59
C LYS A 14 -17.48 19.24 1.20
N PRO A 15 -18.43 20.06 0.72
CA PRO A 15 -18.24 20.79 -0.52
C PRO A 15 -17.12 21.80 -0.38
N CYS A 16 -16.42 22.05 -1.49
CA CYS A 16 -15.41 23.11 -1.57
C CYS A 16 -16.10 24.47 -1.72
N LEU A 17 -16.23 25.19 -0.63
CA LEU A 17 -16.84 26.53 -0.56
C LEU A 17 -15.80 27.53 -0.07
N ASP A 18 -15.69 28.68 -0.76
CA ASP A 18 -14.78 29.76 -0.39
C ASP A 18 -13.31 29.32 -0.17
N GLY A 19 -12.87 28.31 -0.92
CA GLY A 19 -11.52 27.78 -0.84
C GLY A 19 -11.30 26.73 0.25
N TYR A 20 -12.36 26.24 0.93
CA TYR A 20 -12.29 25.24 1.97
C TYR A 20 -13.34 24.15 1.83
N ALA A 21 -12.93 22.89 2.02
CA ALA A 21 -13.79 21.73 2.21
C ALA A 21 -13.69 21.31 3.69
N GLY A 22 -14.60 21.80 4.53
CA GLY A 22 -14.46 21.70 5.98
C GLY A 22 -13.22 22.46 6.48
N ASN A 23 -12.27 21.78 7.09
CA ASN A 23 -11.02 22.38 7.58
C ASN A 23 -9.85 22.33 6.57
N TYR A 24 -10.08 21.80 5.37
CA TYR A 24 -9.02 21.57 4.39
C TYR A 24 -9.10 22.61 3.26
N PRO A 25 -7.98 23.24 2.88
CA PRO A 25 -7.92 24.08 1.70
C PRO A 25 -8.32 23.28 0.46
N CYS A 26 -9.12 23.85 -0.42
CA CYS A 26 -9.55 23.20 -1.65
C CYS A 26 -9.58 24.19 -2.82
N LEU A 27 -9.51 23.65 -4.04
CA LEU A 27 -9.64 24.41 -5.28
C LEU A 27 -10.56 23.65 -6.25
N GLY A 28 -11.85 23.82 -6.08
CA GLY A 28 -12.87 23.25 -6.96
C GLY A 28 -13.14 21.75 -6.79
N TYR A 29 -12.61 21.11 -5.72
CA TYR A 29 -12.82 19.69 -5.41
C TYR A 29 -13.41 19.53 -4.02
N ASP A 30 -14.47 18.74 -3.93
CA ASP A 30 -15.09 18.37 -2.66
C ASP A 30 -14.24 17.33 -1.92
N LEU A 31 -14.27 17.35 -0.60
CA LEU A 31 -13.78 16.27 0.22
C LEU A 31 -14.92 15.25 0.41
N LEU A 32 -14.77 14.06 -0.18
CA LEU A 32 -15.84 13.07 -0.21
C LEU A 32 -15.89 12.23 1.07
N ALA A 33 -14.72 11.82 1.59
CA ALA A 33 -14.62 11.04 2.80
C ALA A 33 -13.26 11.26 3.49
N GLN A 34 -13.15 10.83 4.74
CA GLN A 34 -11.90 10.81 5.49
C GLN A 34 -11.90 9.60 6.42
N ILE A 35 -10.78 8.88 6.43
CA ILE A 35 -10.47 7.84 7.42
C ILE A 35 -9.29 8.34 8.25
N SER A 36 -9.44 8.36 9.57
CA SER A 36 -8.40 8.85 10.47
C SER A 36 -7.31 7.80 10.71
N LEU A 37 -6.09 8.23 11.09
CA LEU A 37 -5.02 7.31 11.52
C LEU A 37 -5.45 6.42 12.68
N ARG A 38 -6.33 6.91 13.53
CA ARG A 38 -6.88 6.15 14.67
C ARG A 38 -7.70 4.95 14.20
N GLU A 39 -8.46 5.08 13.10
CA GLU A 39 -9.23 3.98 12.52
C GLU A 39 -8.32 2.92 11.92
N PHE A 40 -7.16 3.30 11.39
CA PHE A 40 -6.12 2.36 10.96
C PHE A 40 -5.36 1.73 12.13
N GLY A 41 -5.48 2.26 13.35
CA GLY A 41 -4.70 1.82 14.51
C GLY A 41 -3.21 2.09 14.35
N SER A 42 -2.82 3.17 13.65
CA SER A 42 -1.44 3.51 13.28
C SER A 42 -1.11 4.94 13.68
N ASN A 43 0.17 5.27 13.77
CA ASN A 43 0.62 6.60 14.22
C ASN A 43 0.97 7.52 13.05
N SER A 44 1.35 6.97 11.89
CA SER A 44 1.64 7.73 10.69
C SER A 44 1.31 6.95 9.42
N ALA A 45 1.11 7.70 8.34
CA ALA A 45 0.99 7.20 6.98
C ALA A 45 1.85 8.05 6.07
N ASN A 46 2.34 7.47 4.97
CA ASN A 46 3.15 8.22 4.02
C ASN A 46 2.74 7.99 2.56
N ASP A 47 3.16 6.92 1.92
CA ASP A 47 2.90 6.65 0.51
C ASP A 47 1.56 5.94 0.29
N ASN A 48 1.03 6.06 -0.92
CA ASN A 48 -0.15 5.32 -1.34
C ASN A 48 -0.08 4.94 -2.81
N TRP A 49 -0.82 3.89 -3.18
CA TRP A 49 -1.01 3.48 -4.55
C TRP A 49 -2.45 3.03 -4.80
N GLY A 50 -2.89 3.13 -6.05
CA GLY A 50 -4.20 2.66 -6.47
C GLY A 50 -4.14 1.29 -7.14
N TRP A 51 -5.18 0.51 -6.98
CA TRP A 51 -5.43 -0.69 -7.77
C TRP A 51 -6.89 -0.74 -8.21
N LYS A 52 -7.10 -0.86 -9.51
CA LYS A 52 -8.41 -1.19 -10.06
C LYS A 52 -8.42 -2.67 -10.41
N ASP A 53 -9.31 -3.43 -9.79
CA ASP A 53 -9.45 -4.86 -10.05
C ASP A 53 -10.00 -5.08 -11.46
N PRO A 54 -9.26 -5.74 -12.36
CA PRO A 54 -9.69 -5.95 -13.75
C PRO A 54 -10.89 -6.89 -13.88
N GLU A 55 -11.23 -7.68 -12.84
CA GLU A 55 -12.34 -8.62 -12.87
C GLU A 55 -13.63 -8.02 -12.31
N THR A 56 -13.53 -7.31 -11.19
CA THR A 56 -14.71 -6.76 -10.49
C THR A 56 -14.95 -5.29 -10.77
N GLU A 57 -14.00 -4.60 -11.44
CA GLU A 57 -13.97 -3.15 -11.69
C GLU A 57 -13.93 -2.30 -10.39
N LYS A 58 -13.82 -2.92 -9.24
CA LYS A 58 -13.67 -2.23 -7.96
C LYS A 58 -12.34 -1.50 -7.86
N GLU A 59 -12.37 -0.40 -7.13
CA GLU A 59 -11.21 0.47 -6.95
C GLU A 59 -10.74 0.44 -5.49
N TYR A 60 -9.42 0.34 -5.31
CA TYR A 60 -8.81 0.21 -4.00
C TYR A 60 -7.65 1.18 -3.84
N VAL A 61 -7.47 1.68 -2.62
CA VAL A 61 -6.25 2.36 -2.17
C VAL A 61 -5.45 1.43 -1.27
N LEU A 62 -4.16 1.37 -1.54
CA LEU A 62 -3.15 0.77 -0.69
C LEU A 62 -2.42 1.91 0.01
N LEU A 63 -2.51 2.00 1.34
CA LEU A 63 -1.92 3.07 2.13
C LEU A 63 -0.79 2.53 2.99
N GLY A 64 0.42 3.04 2.79
CA GLY A 64 1.58 2.74 3.63
C GLY A 64 1.43 3.38 5.00
N LEU A 65 1.45 2.55 6.04
CA LEU A 65 1.38 2.92 7.45
C LEU A 65 2.72 2.62 8.13
N ASP A 66 2.96 3.19 9.31
CA ASP A 66 4.19 2.92 10.07
C ASP A 66 4.32 1.44 10.48
N ASP A 67 3.20 0.74 10.68
CA ASP A 67 3.13 -0.64 11.15
C ASP A 67 2.63 -1.65 10.10
N GLY A 68 2.41 -1.22 8.86
CA GLY A 68 1.93 -2.10 7.78
C GLY A 68 1.40 -1.37 6.56
N THR A 69 0.57 -2.04 5.79
CA THR A 69 -0.14 -1.48 4.63
C THR A 69 -1.63 -1.74 4.77
N ALA A 70 -2.43 -0.67 4.74
CA ALA A 70 -3.89 -0.77 4.76
C ALA A 70 -4.44 -0.92 3.34
N PHE A 71 -5.53 -1.69 3.21
CA PHE A 71 -6.30 -1.85 1.98
C PHE A 71 -7.69 -1.28 2.18
N ILE A 72 -8.07 -0.34 1.31
CA ILE A 72 -9.32 0.41 1.39
C ILE A 72 -10.09 0.25 0.08
N ASP A 73 -11.31 -0.26 0.11
CA ASP A 73 -12.23 -0.24 -1.04
C ASP A 73 -12.80 1.18 -1.14
N ILE A 74 -12.54 1.85 -2.27
CA ILE A 74 -13.02 3.19 -2.60
C ILE A 74 -13.97 3.20 -3.79
N SER A 75 -14.54 2.05 -4.13
CA SER A 75 -15.51 1.93 -5.25
C SER A 75 -16.73 2.83 -5.05
N ASP A 76 -17.09 3.10 -3.80
CA ASP A 76 -17.95 4.22 -3.40
C ASP A 76 -17.08 5.24 -2.65
N PRO A 77 -16.64 6.33 -3.31
CA PRO A 77 -15.71 7.28 -2.72
C PRO A 77 -16.31 8.11 -1.56
N GLU A 78 -17.63 8.13 -1.42
CA GLU A 78 -18.29 8.77 -0.28
C GLU A 78 -18.39 7.82 0.94
N ASN A 79 -18.21 6.52 0.73
CA ASN A 79 -18.27 5.48 1.77
C ASN A 79 -17.10 4.49 1.63
N PRO A 80 -15.84 4.93 1.79
CA PRO A 80 -14.69 4.03 1.71
C PRO A 80 -14.76 2.99 2.83
N ILE A 81 -14.31 1.76 2.52
CA ILE A 81 -14.32 0.64 3.45
C ILE A 81 -12.89 0.20 3.73
N PHE A 82 -12.45 0.31 4.98
CA PHE A 82 -11.19 -0.27 5.43
C PHE A 82 -11.33 -1.80 5.54
N LEU A 83 -10.75 -2.51 4.56
CA LEU A 83 -10.88 -3.97 4.43
C LEU A 83 -9.94 -4.73 5.36
N GLY A 84 -8.76 -4.19 5.61
CA GLY A 84 -7.78 -4.87 6.44
C GLY A 84 -6.37 -4.35 6.26
N LYS A 85 -5.45 -4.95 7.00
CA LYS A 85 -4.04 -4.54 7.06
C LYS A 85 -3.13 -5.74 6.82
N LEU A 86 -2.10 -5.54 6.00
CA LEU A 86 -0.91 -6.39 5.95
C LEU A 86 0.11 -5.82 6.94
N PRO A 87 0.42 -6.50 8.05
CA PRO A 87 1.43 -6.04 9.00
C PRO A 87 2.81 -5.89 8.35
N THR A 88 3.64 -5.01 8.91
CA THR A 88 5.04 -4.88 8.52
C THR A 88 5.80 -6.19 8.70
N ALA A 89 6.73 -6.51 7.80
CA ALA A 89 7.53 -7.74 7.90
C ALA A 89 8.56 -7.71 9.03
N SER A 90 8.84 -6.53 9.57
CA SER A 90 9.79 -6.33 10.67
C SER A 90 9.31 -5.23 11.64
N THR A 91 10.20 -4.37 12.08
CA THR A 91 9.86 -3.26 12.98
C THR A 91 9.06 -2.16 12.28
N THR A 92 8.40 -1.31 13.04
CA THR A 92 7.73 -0.12 12.52
C THR A 92 8.70 0.86 11.87
N SER A 93 8.24 1.55 10.83
CA SER A 93 8.96 2.64 10.18
C SER A 93 7.96 3.63 9.59
N PRO A 94 8.17 4.95 9.72
CA PRO A 94 7.32 5.94 9.10
C PRO A 94 7.44 5.95 7.57
N TRP A 95 8.43 5.25 7.00
CA TRP A 95 8.73 5.26 5.58
C TRP A 95 8.45 3.89 4.94
N ARG A 96 7.52 3.89 3.99
CA ARG A 96 7.08 2.73 3.24
C ARG A 96 6.71 3.18 1.83
N ASP A 97 7.12 2.43 0.80
CA ASP A 97 6.75 2.71 -0.58
C ASP A 97 6.01 1.50 -1.16
N VAL A 98 4.92 1.78 -1.87
CA VAL A 98 3.99 0.77 -2.39
C VAL A 98 3.80 0.97 -3.89
N LYS A 99 3.94 -0.10 -4.66
CA LYS A 99 3.58 -0.12 -6.09
C LYS A 99 2.77 -1.36 -6.41
N VAL A 100 2.02 -1.28 -7.50
CA VAL A 100 1.19 -2.40 -7.99
C VAL A 100 1.66 -2.81 -9.38
N PHE A 101 1.74 -4.11 -9.59
CA PHE A 101 1.94 -4.70 -10.92
C PHE A 101 1.01 -5.88 -11.08
N LYS A 102 0.20 -5.85 -12.15
CA LYS A 102 -0.90 -6.80 -12.31
C LYS A 102 -1.79 -6.80 -11.08
N ASN A 103 -2.04 -7.95 -10.48
CA ASN A 103 -2.87 -8.10 -9.29
C ASN A 103 -2.04 -8.24 -8.00
N HIS A 104 -0.84 -7.65 -7.93
CA HIS A 104 0.05 -7.78 -6.78
C HIS A 104 0.55 -6.43 -6.31
N ALA A 105 0.53 -6.22 -5.01
CA ALA A 105 1.23 -5.13 -4.35
C ALA A 105 2.67 -5.55 -4.03
N PHE A 106 3.60 -4.63 -4.25
CA PHE A 106 5.02 -4.72 -3.94
C PHE A 106 5.35 -3.60 -2.96
N ILE A 107 5.83 -3.97 -1.79
CA ILE A 107 5.94 -3.06 -0.65
C ILE A 107 7.34 -3.16 -0.06
N VAL A 108 8.04 -2.03 0.01
CA VAL A 108 9.33 -1.88 0.68
C VAL A 108 9.20 -0.95 1.88
N SER A 109 10.18 -0.97 2.77
CA SER A 109 10.26 -0.08 3.93
C SER A 109 11.70 0.22 4.31
N GLU A 110 11.92 1.35 4.97
CA GLU A 110 13.22 1.66 5.60
C GLU A 110 13.46 0.88 6.89
N ALA A 111 12.47 0.14 7.39
CA ALA A 111 12.65 -0.75 8.53
C ALA A 111 13.71 -1.82 8.24
N GLN A 112 14.63 -2.03 9.20
CA GLN A 112 15.66 -3.06 9.05
C GLN A 112 15.03 -4.45 8.91
N ASN A 113 15.59 -5.27 8.02
CA ASN A 113 15.15 -6.64 7.74
C ASN A 113 13.70 -6.75 7.26
N HIS A 114 13.18 -5.69 6.60
CA HIS A 114 11.84 -5.72 6.02
C HIS A 114 11.80 -6.49 4.70
N GLY A 115 12.81 -6.31 3.86
CA GLY A 115 12.82 -6.86 2.51
C GLY A 115 11.75 -6.27 1.59
N LEU A 116 11.31 -7.07 0.63
CA LEU A 116 10.17 -6.76 -0.24
C LEU A 116 9.01 -7.69 0.11
N GLN A 117 7.93 -7.14 0.65
CA GLN A 117 6.66 -7.87 0.80
C GLN A 117 5.89 -7.85 -0.52
N VAL A 118 5.33 -9.00 -0.89
CA VAL A 118 4.39 -9.14 -2.01
C VAL A 118 3.04 -9.59 -1.48
N PHE A 119 1.97 -8.95 -1.94
CA PHE A 119 0.61 -9.30 -1.54
C PHE A 119 -0.28 -9.49 -2.78
N ASP A 120 -0.99 -10.61 -2.85
CA ASP A 120 -1.97 -10.89 -3.89
C ASP A 120 -3.27 -10.14 -3.61
N LEU A 121 -3.52 -9.09 -4.38
CA LEU A 121 -4.66 -8.20 -4.26
C LEU A 121 -6.00 -8.90 -4.56
N THR A 122 -5.98 -10.03 -5.27
CA THR A 122 -7.22 -10.77 -5.53
C THR A 122 -7.87 -11.31 -4.25
N LYS A 123 -7.10 -11.45 -3.17
CA LYS A 123 -7.63 -11.81 -1.85
C LYS A 123 -8.65 -10.80 -1.33
N LEU A 124 -8.55 -9.53 -1.75
CA LEU A 124 -9.49 -8.48 -1.33
C LEU A 124 -10.91 -8.69 -1.86
N ARG A 125 -11.09 -9.48 -2.92
CA ARG A 125 -12.41 -9.77 -3.52
C ARG A 125 -13.36 -10.50 -2.57
N SER A 126 -12.83 -11.31 -1.67
CA SER A 126 -13.62 -12.15 -0.76
C SER A 126 -13.81 -11.55 0.63
N VAL A 127 -13.19 -10.41 0.93
CA VAL A 127 -13.23 -9.77 2.24
C VAL A 127 -14.64 -9.25 2.54
N LYS A 128 -15.21 -9.72 3.65
CA LYS A 128 -16.53 -9.29 4.13
C LYS A 128 -16.45 -8.48 5.43
N ASN A 129 -15.41 -8.70 6.21
CA ASN A 129 -15.13 -8.03 7.47
C ASN A 129 -13.66 -7.68 7.50
N PHE A 130 -13.26 -6.78 8.40
CA PHE A 130 -11.86 -6.43 8.60
C PHE A 130 -10.99 -7.70 8.81
N GLU A 131 -9.85 -7.74 8.09
CA GLU A 131 -8.91 -8.87 8.15
C GLU A 131 -7.47 -8.39 8.39
N ILE A 132 -6.69 -9.19 9.12
CA ILE A 132 -5.24 -9.08 9.15
C ILE A 132 -4.69 -10.10 8.15
N PHE A 133 -3.96 -9.59 7.16
CA PHE A 133 -3.47 -10.41 6.07
C PHE A 133 -2.06 -10.91 6.31
N ASP A 134 -1.74 -12.03 5.66
CA ASP A 134 -0.37 -12.52 5.51
C ASP A 134 0.17 -12.16 4.12
N ALA A 135 1.46 -11.80 4.07
CA ALA A 135 2.16 -11.60 2.81
C ALA A 135 2.08 -12.87 1.95
N SER A 136 1.92 -12.70 0.65
CA SER A 136 1.96 -13.84 -0.28
C SER A 136 3.38 -14.33 -0.49
N ALA A 137 4.35 -13.42 -0.44
CA ALA A 137 5.78 -13.72 -0.43
C ALA A 137 6.57 -12.59 0.23
N ILE A 138 7.77 -12.90 0.71
CA ILE A 138 8.77 -11.92 1.17
C ILE A 138 10.09 -12.26 0.51
N LEU A 139 10.70 -11.30 -0.18
CA LEU A 139 12.06 -11.39 -0.68
C LEU A 139 12.99 -10.73 0.34
N GLU A 140 13.91 -11.52 0.90
CA GLU A 140 14.82 -11.13 1.98
C GLU A 140 16.26 -10.85 1.49
N ASP A 141 16.47 -10.79 0.16
CA ASP A 141 17.80 -10.58 -0.44
C ASP A 141 18.41 -9.22 -0.06
N PHE A 142 17.60 -8.27 0.40
CA PHE A 142 18.00 -7.01 1.02
C PHE A 142 17.19 -6.74 2.29
N GLY A 143 17.74 -5.91 3.20
CA GLY A 143 17.09 -5.68 4.51
C GLY A 143 16.07 -4.54 4.48
N ASN A 144 16.44 -3.39 3.95
CA ASN A 144 15.60 -2.18 3.91
C ASN A 144 15.71 -1.51 2.56
N ALA A 145 14.74 -0.68 2.23
CA ALA A 145 14.77 0.15 1.03
C ALA A 145 13.92 1.41 1.19
N HIS A 146 14.31 2.47 0.49
CA HIS A 146 13.60 3.76 0.50
C HIS A 146 12.45 3.78 -0.51
N ASN A 147 12.73 3.41 -1.78
CA ASN A 147 11.73 3.45 -2.85
C ASN A 147 11.72 2.18 -3.68
N ILE A 148 10.57 1.94 -4.29
CA ILE A 148 10.39 0.95 -5.35
C ILE A 148 9.71 1.59 -6.56
N TRP A 149 10.20 1.28 -7.76
CA TRP A 149 9.55 1.62 -9.02
C TRP A 149 9.37 0.38 -9.88
N ILE A 150 8.29 0.30 -10.64
CA ILE A 150 8.01 -0.84 -11.52
C ILE A 150 7.94 -0.37 -12.97
N ASN A 151 8.71 -1.00 -13.85
CA ASN A 151 8.57 -0.89 -15.28
C ASN A 151 7.70 -2.05 -15.77
N GLU A 152 6.44 -1.74 -16.01
CA GLU A 152 5.45 -2.74 -16.43
C GLU A 152 5.80 -3.39 -17.77
N ALA A 153 6.39 -2.64 -18.71
CA ALA A 153 6.73 -3.14 -20.03
C ALA A 153 7.82 -4.21 -19.98
N SER A 154 8.79 -4.07 -19.07
CA SER A 154 9.88 -5.05 -18.88
C SER A 154 9.62 -6.06 -17.78
N SER A 155 8.58 -5.84 -16.96
CA SER A 155 8.29 -6.63 -15.77
C SER A 155 9.45 -6.66 -14.76
N PHE A 156 10.14 -5.51 -14.59
CA PHE A 156 11.18 -5.33 -13.58
C PHE A 156 10.76 -4.32 -12.53
N ALA A 157 11.03 -4.66 -11.27
CA ALA A 157 11.01 -3.72 -10.16
C ALA A 157 12.42 -3.20 -9.89
N TYR A 158 12.52 -1.91 -9.62
CA TYR A 158 13.75 -1.20 -9.26
C TYR A 158 13.62 -0.73 -7.82
N VAL A 159 14.45 -1.27 -6.94
CA VAL A 159 14.48 -0.90 -5.52
C VAL A 159 15.70 -0.03 -5.27
N MET A 160 15.50 1.11 -4.62
CA MET A 160 16.53 2.12 -4.39
C MET A 160 16.65 2.46 -2.91
N GLY A 161 17.85 2.93 -2.51
CA GLY A 161 18.13 3.26 -1.12
C GLY A 161 18.13 2.05 -0.20
N SER A 162 18.49 0.86 -0.75
CA SER A 162 18.62 -0.36 0.05
C SER A 162 19.96 -0.43 0.78
N ASN A 163 20.09 -1.38 1.70
CA ASN A 163 21.37 -1.69 2.35
C ASN A 163 22.36 -2.43 1.44
N LEU A 164 22.00 -2.71 0.19
CA LEU A 164 22.89 -3.29 -0.81
C LEU A 164 23.49 -2.20 -1.71
N TYR A 165 24.64 -2.51 -2.31
CA TYR A 165 25.30 -1.69 -3.36
C TYR A 165 25.44 -0.21 -3.00
N ALA A 166 25.67 0.07 -1.69
CA ALA A 166 25.75 1.46 -1.18
C ALA A 166 24.52 2.30 -1.49
N GLY A 167 23.31 1.71 -1.48
CA GLY A 167 22.04 2.38 -1.79
C GLY A 167 21.72 2.46 -3.28
N GLY A 168 22.56 1.90 -4.14
CA GLY A 168 22.32 1.81 -5.57
C GLY A 168 21.10 0.92 -5.90
N PRO A 169 20.63 0.96 -7.17
CA PRO A 169 19.43 0.23 -7.55
C PRO A 169 19.63 -1.29 -7.53
N VAL A 170 18.65 -1.98 -6.99
CA VAL A 170 18.49 -3.43 -7.08
C VAL A 170 17.42 -3.72 -8.13
N PHE A 171 17.72 -4.60 -9.08
CA PHE A 171 16.80 -4.99 -10.14
C PHE A 171 16.19 -6.34 -9.80
N ILE A 172 14.86 -6.42 -9.82
CA ILE A 172 14.11 -7.63 -9.47
C ILE A 172 13.22 -8.00 -10.65
N ASP A 173 13.42 -9.18 -11.20
CA ASP A 173 12.52 -9.74 -12.22
C ASP A 173 11.21 -10.18 -11.55
N ILE A 174 10.12 -9.51 -11.92
CA ILE A 174 8.76 -9.78 -11.43
C ILE A 174 7.85 -10.34 -12.54
N SER A 175 8.42 -10.79 -13.66
CA SER A 175 7.69 -11.32 -14.81
C SER A 175 6.87 -12.57 -14.45
N ALA A 176 7.48 -13.48 -13.70
CA ALA A 176 6.84 -14.63 -13.10
C ALA A 176 6.33 -14.26 -11.70
N VAL A 177 5.12 -13.75 -11.59
CA VAL A 177 4.46 -13.53 -10.30
C VAL A 177 3.99 -14.87 -9.71
N SER A 178 4.83 -15.88 -9.78
CA SER A 178 4.68 -17.12 -9.04
C SER A 178 5.68 -17.08 -7.88
N TYR A 179 5.18 -16.94 -6.73
CA TYR A 179 5.71 -16.57 -5.42
C TYR A 179 6.99 -17.28 -4.94
N THR A 180 7.55 -18.18 -5.68
CA THR A 180 8.67 -19.00 -5.23
C THR A 180 10.02 -18.60 -5.83
N HIS A 181 10.09 -17.61 -6.72
CA HIS A 181 11.30 -17.39 -7.53
C HIS A 181 11.65 -15.91 -7.79
N LEU A 182 11.20 -14.98 -6.95
CA LEU A 182 11.74 -13.61 -6.97
C LEU A 182 13.21 -13.66 -6.58
N ARG A 183 14.08 -13.16 -7.44
CA ARG A 183 15.53 -13.03 -7.16
C ARG A 183 15.98 -11.63 -7.49
N ALA A 184 16.72 -11.03 -6.57
CA ALA A 184 17.45 -9.82 -6.86
C ALA A 184 18.62 -10.14 -7.80
N HIS A 185 18.76 -9.37 -8.88
CA HIS A 185 19.92 -9.44 -9.77
C HIS A 185 20.90 -8.32 -9.43
N GLU A 186 22.18 -8.63 -9.47
CA GLU A 186 23.23 -7.65 -9.28
C GLU A 186 23.16 -6.56 -10.34
N THR A 187 23.42 -5.32 -9.94
CA THR A 187 23.64 -4.22 -10.87
C THR A 187 24.89 -4.53 -11.69
N ILE A 188 24.78 -4.63 -13.01
CA ILE A 188 25.94 -4.69 -13.89
C ILE A 188 26.70 -3.37 -13.73
N ARG A 189 27.94 -3.45 -13.32
CA ARG A 189 28.87 -2.29 -13.18
C ARG A 189 29.31 -1.78 -14.52
#